data_9b95a3e04fd2144967ad9d74a7628952
#
_entry.id   9b95a3e04fd2144967ad9d74a7628952
#
_cell.length_a   1.000
_cell.length_b   1.000
_cell.length_c   1.000
_cell.angle_alpha   90.00
_cell.angle_beta   90.00
_cell.angle_gamma   90.00
#
_symmetry.space_group_name_H-M   'P 1'
#
loop_
_entity.id
_entity.type
_entity.pdbx_description
1 polymer ?
#
loop_
_entity_poly.entity_id
_entity_poly.type
_entity_poly.pdbx_seq_one_letter_code
_entity_poly.pdbx_strand_id
1 'polypeptide(L)'
;GSVFLVENPEAHLHPKGQSHIGYFLVVMALAGIQVVVETHSEHVLNGIRIAALKNGMKPEDISINFFSVNTWGMDAKHQVENIRLNRRMDLETWPEGFLDQEEEDLRTLRELRRR
;
A
#
# COMPACT_ATOMS: atom_id res chain seq x y z
N GLY A 1 23.48 8.63 3.04
CA GLY A 1 22.67 7.46 2.95
C GLY A 1 22.22 7.12 1.54
N SER A 2 21.98 5.85 1.35
CA SER A 2 21.47 5.34 0.08
C SER A 2 19.97 5.41 0.03
N VAL A 3 19.42 5.72 -1.15
CA VAL A 3 17.97 5.73 -1.42
C VAL A 3 17.70 4.70 -2.50
N PHE A 4 16.68 3.87 -2.28
CA PHE A 4 16.21 2.89 -3.24
C PHE A 4 14.80 3.25 -3.67
N LEU A 5 14.62 3.54 -4.95
CA LEU A 5 13.34 3.91 -5.53
C LEU A 5 12.79 2.74 -6.34
N VAL A 6 11.56 2.33 -6.06
CA VAL A 6 10.91 1.23 -6.76
C VAL A 6 9.53 1.66 -7.22
N GLU A 7 9.23 1.48 -8.49
CA GLU A 7 7.91 1.73 -9.06
C GLU A 7 7.24 0.42 -9.45
N ASN A 8 6.02 0.21 -8.96
CA ASN A 8 5.17 -0.92 -9.31
C ASN A 8 5.91 -2.27 -9.25
N PRO A 9 6.53 -2.62 -8.11
CA PRO A 9 7.30 -3.86 -8.01
C PRO A 9 6.44 -5.11 -8.17
N GLU A 10 5.12 -4.97 -8.04
CA GLU A 10 4.16 -6.06 -8.17
C GLU A 10 3.87 -6.45 -9.62
N ALA A 11 4.31 -5.66 -10.60
CA ALA A 11 4.03 -5.94 -12.00
C ALA A 11 4.48 -7.34 -12.40
N HIS A 12 3.57 -8.10 -13.00
CA HIS A 12 3.81 -9.48 -13.48
C HIS A 12 4.08 -10.52 -12.40
N LEU A 13 3.83 -10.21 -11.13
CA LEU A 13 4.02 -11.15 -10.03
C LEU A 13 2.70 -11.69 -9.48
N HIS A 14 2.73 -12.94 -9.04
CA HIS A 14 1.63 -13.51 -8.25
C HIS A 14 1.52 -12.82 -6.89
N PRO A 15 0.33 -12.87 -6.23
CA PRO A 15 0.16 -12.27 -4.91
C PRO A 15 1.20 -12.70 -3.88
N LYS A 16 1.61 -13.95 -3.89
CA LYS A 16 2.64 -14.44 -2.98
C LYS A 16 3.99 -13.76 -3.24
N GLY A 17 4.36 -13.59 -4.51
CA GLY A 17 5.57 -12.89 -4.90
C GLY A 17 5.52 -11.42 -4.52
N GLN A 18 4.34 -10.80 -4.64
CA GLN A 18 4.15 -9.42 -4.25
C GLN A 18 4.37 -9.22 -2.74
N SER A 19 3.85 -10.14 -1.92
CA SER A 19 4.06 -10.10 -0.48
C SER A 19 5.54 -10.26 -0.11
N HIS A 20 6.26 -11.15 -0.81
CA HIS A 20 7.71 -11.33 -0.61
C HIS A 20 8.49 -10.07 -0.94
N ILE A 21 8.08 -9.32 -1.97
CA ILE A 21 8.71 -8.04 -2.30
C ILE A 21 8.55 -7.06 -1.14
N GLY A 22 7.35 -6.97 -0.57
CA GLY A 22 7.12 -6.11 0.60
C GLY A 22 8.05 -6.47 1.74
N TYR A 23 8.22 -7.75 2.01
CA TYR A 23 9.16 -8.24 3.03
C TYR A 23 10.60 -7.79 2.73
N PHE A 24 11.04 -7.99 1.48
CA PHE A 24 12.38 -7.60 1.05
C PHE A 24 12.64 -6.11 1.23
N LEU A 25 11.65 -5.27 0.92
CA LEU A 25 11.79 -3.82 1.08
C LEU A 25 12.01 -3.43 2.55
N VAL A 26 11.34 -4.10 3.47
CA VAL A 26 11.54 -3.86 4.90
C VAL A 26 12.93 -4.29 5.34
N VAL A 27 13.43 -5.43 4.86
CA VAL A 27 14.79 -5.88 5.16
C VAL A 27 15.82 -4.86 4.71
N MET A 28 15.63 -4.28 3.52
CA MET A 28 16.50 -3.22 3.04
C MET A 28 16.46 -1.97 3.94
N ALA A 29 15.27 -1.58 4.38
CA ALA A 29 15.11 -0.44 5.27
C ALA A 29 15.80 -0.68 6.62
N LEU A 30 15.72 -1.89 7.15
CA LEU A 30 16.40 -2.27 8.38
C LEU A 30 17.92 -2.25 8.23
N ALA A 31 18.43 -2.42 7.01
CA ALA A 31 19.86 -2.32 6.71
C ALA A 31 20.32 -0.87 6.56
N GLY A 32 19.44 0.10 6.80
CA GLY A 32 19.79 1.52 6.75
C GLY A 32 19.58 2.19 5.39
N ILE A 33 18.89 1.52 4.47
CA ILE A 33 18.57 2.08 3.16
C ILE A 33 17.21 2.77 3.24
N GLN A 34 17.12 4.02 2.78
CA GLN A 34 15.82 4.67 2.65
C GLN A 34 15.11 4.10 1.44
N VAL A 35 13.96 3.48 1.65
CA VAL A 35 13.17 2.85 0.60
C VAL A 35 11.96 3.71 0.29
N VAL A 36 11.77 4.03 -0.98
CA VAL A 36 10.56 4.70 -1.47
C VAL A 36 9.92 3.79 -2.52
N VAL A 37 8.70 3.39 -2.28
CA VAL A 37 8.00 2.47 -3.19
C VAL A 37 6.67 3.05 -3.60
N GLU A 38 6.40 3.00 -4.91
CA GLU A 38 5.09 3.30 -5.48
C GLU A 38 4.43 1.98 -5.83
N THR A 39 3.23 1.74 -5.31
CA THR A 39 2.54 0.47 -5.54
C THR A 39 1.03 0.64 -5.52
N HIS A 40 0.34 -0.20 -6.29
CA HIS A 40 -1.11 -0.36 -6.26
C HIS A 40 -1.50 -1.71 -5.64
N SER A 41 -0.55 -2.41 -5.04
CA SER A 41 -0.75 -3.76 -4.55
C SER A 41 -1.00 -3.79 -3.04
N GLU A 42 -2.16 -4.30 -2.65
CA GLU A 42 -2.47 -4.62 -1.27
C GLU A 42 -1.49 -5.67 -0.72
N HIS A 43 -1.06 -6.61 -1.57
CA HIS A 43 -0.15 -7.68 -1.15
C HIS A 43 1.25 -7.15 -0.81
N VAL A 44 1.75 -6.17 -1.57
CA VAL A 44 3.02 -5.52 -1.24
C VAL A 44 2.90 -4.82 0.12
N LEU A 45 1.83 -4.08 0.34
CA LEU A 45 1.58 -3.41 1.61
C LEU A 45 1.51 -4.41 2.76
N ASN A 46 0.78 -5.50 2.59
CA ASN A 46 0.65 -6.53 3.62
C ASN A 46 2.00 -7.18 3.93
N GLY A 47 2.81 -7.42 2.92
CA GLY A 47 4.17 -7.93 3.10
C GLY A 47 5.03 -6.99 3.93
N ILE A 48 4.92 -5.70 3.70
CA ILE A 48 5.62 -4.67 4.49
C ILE A 48 5.14 -4.71 5.94
N ARG A 49 3.84 -4.75 6.17
CA ARG A 49 3.26 -4.79 7.52
C ARG A 49 3.70 -6.01 8.29
N ILE A 50 3.66 -7.18 7.66
CA ILE A 50 4.07 -8.44 8.28
C ILE A 50 5.55 -8.39 8.67
N ALA A 51 6.40 -7.99 7.74
CA ALA A 51 7.84 -7.92 7.96
C ALA A 51 8.17 -6.91 9.07
N ALA A 52 7.48 -5.76 9.08
CA ALA A 52 7.67 -4.74 10.09
C ALA A 52 7.34 -5.28 11.51
N LEU A 53 6.22 -6.00 11.64
CA LEU A 53 5.85 -6.62 12.90
C LEU A 53 6.87 -7.66 13.36
N LYS A 54 7.31 -8.53 12.46
CA LYS A 54 8.28 -9.57 12.76
C LYS A 54 9.61 -9.01 13.25
N ASN A 55 9.99 -7.85 12.75
CA ASN A 55 11.30 -7.26 13.03
C ASN A 55 11.25 -6.11 14.04
N GLY A 56 10.10 -5.89 14.67
CA GLY A 56 9.95 -4.85 15.69
C GLY A 56 10.14 -3.43 15.17
N MET A 57 9.86 -3.19 13.91
CA MET A 57 9.95 -1.85 13.33
C MET A 57 8.87 -0.94 13.94
N LYS A 58 9.22 0.32 14.17
CA LYS A 58 8.29 1.29 14.72
C LYS A 58 7.36 1.82 13.64
N PRO A 59 6.07 2.07 13.95
CA PRO A 59 5.16 2.67 12.98
C PRO A 59 5.67 3.98 12.38
N GLU A 60 6.39 4.77 13.17
CA GLU A 60 6.94 6.06 12.73
C GLU A 60 7.99 5.91 11.62
N ASP A 61 8.57 4.72 11.46
CA ASP A 61 9.58 4.46 10.44
C ASP A 61 8.95 4.18 9.07
N ILE A 62 7.62 4.08 8.99
CA ILE A 62 6.89 3.81 7.76
C ILE A 62 5.92 4.95 7.49
N SER A 63 6.01 5.53 6.31
CA SER A 63 5.09 6.58 5.85
C SER A 63 4.30 6.06 4.66
N ILE A 64 2.97 6.10 4.75
CA ILE A 64 2.07 5.71 3.67
C ILE A 64 1.34 6.95 3.19
N ASN A 65 1.47 7.25 1.91
CA ASN A 65 0.81 8.39 1.30
C ASN A 65 -0.09 7.91 0.16
N PHE A 66 -1.37 8.21 0.28
CA PHE A 66 -2.36 7.86 -0.73
C PHE A 66 -2.65 9.09 -1.59
N PHE A 67 -2.43 8.93 -2.89
CA PHE A 67 -2.69 9.97 -3.87
C PHE A 67 -4.03 9.70 -4.54
N SER A 68 -4.96 10.63 -4.43
CA SER A 68 -6.25 10.53 -5.09
C SER A 68 -6.50 11.73 -5.96
N VAL A 69 -7.31 11.54 -7.01
CA VAL A 69 -7.77 12.63 -7.87
C VAL A 69 -9.27 12.76 -7.69
N ASN A 70 -9.71 13.93 -7.24
CA ASN A 70 -11.13 14.22 -7.19
C ASN A 70 -11.57 14.68 -8.58
N THR A 71 -12.30 13.80 -9.29
CA THR A 71 -12.79 14.07 -10.63
C THR A 71 -14.21 14.67 -10.67
N TRP A 72 -14.81 14.87 -9.50
CA TRP A 72 -16.14 15.48 -9.40
C TRP A 72 -16.00 16.99 -9.47
N GLY A 73 -16.39 17.57 -10.62
CA GLY A 73 -16.35 19.02 -10.85
C GLY A 73 -15.34 19.44 -11.89
N MET A 74 -15.34 20.73 -12.21
CA MET A 74 -14.50 21.30 -13.27
C MET A 74 -13.04 21.43 -12.88
N ASP A 75 -12.72 21.29 -11.58
CA ASP A 75 -11.36 21.37 -11.07
C ASP A 75 -10.95 20.01 -10.49
N ALA A 76 -10.17 19.25 -11.27
CA ALA A 76 -9.55 18.03 -10.76
C ALA A 76 -8.48 18.41 -9.74
N LYS A 77 -8.74 18.14 -8.46
CA LYS A 77 -7.76 18.40 -7.42
C LYS A 77 -7.07 17.10 -7.02
N HIS A 78 -5.73 17.10 -7.10
CA HIS A 78 -4.93 16.02 -6.55
C HIS A 78 -4.88 16.19 -5.04
N GLN A 79 -5.22 15.13 -4.33
CA GLN A 79 -5.15 15.11 -2.88
C GLN A 79 -4.15 14.05 -2.43
N VAL A 80 -3.41 14.37 -1.38
CA VAL A 80 -2.50 13.42 -0.74
C VAL A 80 -2.98 13.23 0.69
N GLU A 81 -3.23 11.98 1.07
CA GLU A 81 -3.62 11.63 2.42
C GLU A 81 -2.56 10.74 3.03
N ASN A 82 -2.04 11.13 4.20
CA ASN A 82 -1.10 10.30 4.96
C ASN A 82 -1.89 9.33 5.83
N ILE A 83 -1.64 8.04 5.63
CA ILE A 83 -2.27 6.98 6.40
C ILE A 83 -1.29 6.52 7.47
N ARG A 84 -1.69 6.63 8.72
CA ARG A 84 -0.86 6.23 9.85
C ARG A 84 -1.06 4.77 10.21
N LEU A 85 0.01 4.13 10.64
CA LEU A 85 -0.03 2.78 11.19
C LEU A 85 0.00 2.86 12.72
N ASN A 86 -0.71 1.93 13.36
CA ASN A 86 -0.63 1.77 14.81
C ASN A 86 0.51 0.78 15.16
N ARG A 87 0.69 0.50 16.45
CA ARG A 87 1.76 -0.40 16.93
C ARG A 87 1.62 -1.83 16.43
N ARG A 88 0.42 -2.22 16.00
CA ARG A 88 0.16 -3.54 15.43
C ARG A 88 0.32 -3.55 13.92
N MET A 89 0.80 -2.43 13.34
CA MET A 89 0.91 -2.24 11.90
C MET A 89 -0.43 -2.31 11.17
N ASP A 90 -1.51 -1.98 11.87
CA ASP A 90 -2.81 -1.77 11.24
C ASP A 90 -2.95 -0.34 10.78
N LEU A 91 -3.63 -0.14 9.66
CA LEU A 91 -3.92 1.19 9.16
C LEU A 91 -4.98 1.84 10.06
N GLU A 92 -4.71 3.05 10.54
CA GLU A 92 -5.66 3.79 11.37
C GLU A 92 -6.87 4.27 10.58
N THR A 93 -6.68 4.52 9.28
CA THR A 93 -7.75 4.93 8.38
C THR A 93 -7.64 4.14 7.08
N TRP A 94 -8.79 3.97 6.41
CA TRP A 94 -8.82 3.34 5.09
C TRP A 94 -9.61 4.26 4.17
N PRO A 95 -8.94 5.17 3.43
CA PRO A 95 -9.64 6.08 2.53
C PRO A 95 -10.39 5.33 1.44
N GLU A 96 -11.49 5.91 0.99
CA GLU A 96 -12.25 5.38 -0.13
C GLU A 96 -11.36 5.30 -1.37
N GLY A 97 -11.40 4.16 -2.06
CA GLY A 97 -10.58 3.89 -3.23
C GLY A 97 -9.16 3.41 -2.95
N PHE A 98 -8.75 3.36 -1.67
CA PHE A 98 -7.42 2.91 -1.31
C PHE A 98 -7.33 1.39 -1.35
N LEU A 99 -6.68 0.85 -2.41
CA LEU A 99 -6.42 -0.58 -2.60
C LEU A 99 -7.66 -1.50 -2.50
N ASP A 100 -8.87 -0.95 -2.71
CA ASP A 100 -10.12 -1.70 -2.56
C ASP A 100 -10.87 -1.93 -3.87
N GLN A 101 -10.25 -1.61 -5.01
CA GLN A 101 -10.90 -1.75 -6.31
C GLN A 101 -11.39 -3.17 -6.58
N GLU A 102 -10.61 -4.17 -6.19
CA GLU A 102 -11.01 -5.57 -6.38
C GLU A 102 -12.28 -5.90 -5.59
N GLU A 103 -12.38 -5.46 -4.34
CA GLU A 103 -13.58 -5.67 -3.54
C GLU A 103 -14.79 -4.96 -4.12
N GLU A 104 -14.60 -3.74 -4.60
CA GLU A 104 -15.67 -2.97 -5.25
C GLU A 104 -16.17 -3.67 -6.50
N ASP A 105 -15.25 -4.18 -7.32
CA ASP A 105 -15.61 -4.91 -8.54
C ASP A 105 -16.37 -6.19 -8.22
N LEU A 106 -15.93 -6.94 -7.21
CA LEU A 106 -16.64 -8.16 -6.79
C LEU A 106 -18.04 -7.86 -6.27
N ARG A 107 -18.19 -6.77 -5.53
CA ARG A 107 -19.49 -6.34 -5.04
C ARG A 107 -20.41 -5.99 -6.20
N THR A 108 -19.91 -5.24 -7.16
CA THR A 108 -20.65 -4.86 -8.36
C THR A 108 -21.10 -6.10 -9.15
N LEU A 109 -20.21 -7.08 -9.33
CA LEU A 109 -20.52 -8.32 -9.99
C LEU A 109 -21.64 -9.09 -9.27
N ARG A 110 -21.60 -9.15 -7.94
CA ARG A 110 -22.66 -9.81 -7.15
C ARG A 110 -24.00 -9.13 -7.33
N GLU A 111 -24.03 -7.80 -7.30
CA GLU A 111 -25.26 -7.04 -7.51
C GLU A 111 -25.84 -7.28 -8.90
N LEU A 112 -25.00 -7.28 -9.92
CA LEU A 112 -25.43 -7.51 -11.30
C LEU A 112 -25.97 -8.92 -11.50
N ARG A 113 -25.42 -9.92 -10.81
CA ARG A 113 -25.86 -11.31 -10.89
C ARG A 113 -27.21 -11.57 -10.21
N ARG A 114 -27.62 -10.70 -9.31
CA ARG A 114 -28.92 -10.80 -8.60
C ARG A 114 -30.09 -10.28 -9.41
N ARG A 115 -29.83 -9.58 -10.48
CA ARG A 115 -30.88 -9.00 -11.34
C ARG A 115 -31.45 -10.02 -12.32
#